data_8381eedf1b41976f6c1a93b23dbaec6c
#
_entry.id   8381eedf1b41976f6c1a93b23dbaec6c
#
_cell.length_a   1.000
_cell.length_b   1.000
_cell.length_c   1.000
_cell.angle_alpha   90.00
_cell.angle_beta   90.00
_cell.angle_gamma   90.00
#
_symmetry.space_group_name_H-M   'P 1'
#
loop_
_entity.id
_entity.type
_entity.pdbx_description
1 polymer ?
#
loop_
_entity_poly.entity_id
_entity_poly.type
_entity_poly.pdbx_seq_one_letter_code
_entity_poly.pdbx_strand_id
1 'polypeptide(L)'
;TWFDSYIDNWIVWLPTAKGFWTPKNVKEVHAYGVEVKAGLDVQLAKDWQLSADGNFSWTPSINHGDPVDWYDKAIGKQLVYIPEFSASVTGHLTYRSWRFTYKWCYYSERFTTSDNDMKTKIGRVKPYFMSDISLEKAFSFRWADLSLKGVINNLFNEEYQSVLSRPMPRLNYEIFLDIRPKWGKRNKKQ
;
A
#
# COMPACT_ATOMS: atom_id res chain seq x y z
N THR A 1 8.27 -5.66 -15.15
CA THR A 1 7.10 -5.75 -16.05
C THR A 1 6.84 -4.39 -16.65
N TRP A 2 6.63 -4.36 -17.97
CA TRP A 2 6.00 -3.23 -18.66
C TRP A 2 4.61 -3.66 -19.09
N PHE A 3 3.65 -2.77 -19.07
CA PHE A 3 2.29 -3.03 -19.53
C PHE A 3 1.73 -1.79 -20.26
N ASP A 4 0.75 -2.06 -21.12
CA ASP A 4 0.00 -1.09 -21.88
C ASP A 4 -1.40 -1.66 -22.11
N SER A 5 -2.44 -0.96 -21.66
CA SER A 5 -3.80 -1.48 -21.62
C SER A 5 -4.84 -0.40 -21.90
N TYR A 6 -5.77 -0.71 -22.77
CA TYR A 6 -6.98 0.05 -22.99
C TYR A 6 -8.13 -0.66 -22.31
N ILE A 7 -8.87 0.06 -21.47
CA ILE A 7 -9.94 -0.48 -20.65
C ILE A 7 -11.23 0.27 -20.97
N ASP A 8 -12.21 -0.45 -21.52
CA ASP A 8 -13.51 0.10 -21.84
C ASP A 8 -14.45 0.05 -20.62
N ASN A 9 -15.37 1.02 -20.56
CA ASN A 9 -16.43 1.07 -19.56
C ASN A 9 -15.94 1.09 -18.10
N TRP A 10 -14.81 1.74 -17.84
CA TRP A 10 -14.29 1.90 -16.48
C TRP A 10 -15.25 2.71 -15.62
N ILE A 11 -15.60 2.19 -14.44
CA ILE A 11 -16.43 2.89 -13.47
C ILE A 11 -15.55 3.51 -12.38
N VAL A 12 -15.66 4.82 -12.20
CA VAL A 12 -14.99 5.56 -11.12
C VAL A 12 -16.00 6.16 -10.17
N TRP A 13 -15.73 6.08 -8.89
CA TRP A 13 -16.53 6.74 -7.87
C TRP A 13 -16.00 8.13 -7.60
N LEU A 14 -16.81 9.16 -7.72
CA LEU A 14 -16.45 10.56 -7.52
C LEU A 14 -17.27 11.17 -6.39
N PRO A 15 -16.65 12.01 -5.53
CA PRO A 15 -17.38 12.79 -4.56
C PRO A 15 -18.19 13.88 -5.27
N THR A 16 -19.43 14.05 -4.85
CA THR A 16 -20.28 15.13 -5.31
C THR A 16 -20.17 16.35 -4.38
N ALA A 17 -20.57 17.53 -4.86
CA ALA A 17 -20.65 18.74 -4.04
C ALA A 17 -21.59 18.59 -2.81
N LYS A 18 -22.49 17.62 -2.82
CA LYS A 18 -23.42 17.31 -1.72
C LYS A 18 -22.82 16.33 -0.68
N GLY A 19 -21.54 15.92 -0.84
CA GLY A 19 -20.83 15.07 0.12
C GLY A 19 -21.09 13.57 -0.01
N PHE A 20 -21.81 13.10 -1.00
CA PHE A 20 -21.93 11.66 -1.29
C PHE A 20 -21.13 11.28 -2.53
N TRP A 21 -20.77 10.02 -2.62
CA TRP A 21 -20.06 9.44 -3.75
C TRP A 21 -21.05 8.94 -4.80
N THR A 22 -20.73 9.20 -6.07
CA THR A 22 -21.55 8.72 -7.19
C THR A 22 -20.65 7.99 -8.20
N PRO A 23 -21.11 6.86 -8.78
CA PRO A 23 -20.39 6.22 -9.86
C PRO A 23 -20.49 7.05 -11.14
N LYS A 24 -19.37 7.20 -11.84
CA LYS A 24 -19.33 7.77 -13.19
C LYS A 24 -18.68 6.74 -14.10
N ASN A 25 -19.31 6.47 -15.25
CA ASN A 25 -18.69 5.67 -16.28
C ASN A 25 -17.70 6.54 -17.07
N VAL A 26 -16.44 6.11 -17.12
CA VAL A 26 -15.39 6.63 -17.99
C VAL A 26 -15.30 5.66 -19.14
N LYS A 27 -15.65 6.08 -20.36
CA LYS A 27 -15.82 5.18 -21.51
C LYS A 27 -14.57 4.42 -21.87
N GLU A 28 -13.40 5.08 -21.81
CA GLU A 28 -12.11 4.48 -22.13
C GLU A 28 -11.01 5.02 -21.23
N VAL A 29 -10.17 4.13 -20.74
CA VAL A 29 -8.98 4.46 -19.94
C VAL A 29 -7.76 3.81 -20.58
N HIS A 30 -6.75 4.59 -20.87
CA HIS A 30 -5.44 4.10 -21.25
C HIS A 30 -4.54 4.05 -20.01
N ALA A 31 -4.25 2.84 -19.54
CA ALA A 31 -3.35 2.58 -18.43
C ALA A 31 -2.07 1.93 -18.95
N TYR A 32 -0.94 2.55 -18.68
CA TYR A 32 0.37 2.04 -19.11
C TYR A 32 1.41 2.27 -18.00
N GLY A 33 2.54 1.58 -18.10
CA GLY A 33 3.56 1.81 -17.10
C GLY A 33 4.61 0.74 -16.95
N VAL A 34 5.40 0.91 -15.90
CA VAL A 34 6.50 0.03 -15.53
C VAL A 34 6.37 -0.34 -14.06
N GLU A 35 6.45 -1.63 -13.78
CA GLU A 35 6.54 -2.17 -12.43
C GLU A 35 7.88 -2.91 -12.26
N VAL A 36 8.61 -2.57 -11.22
CA VAL A 36 9.86 -3.22 -10.83
C VAL A 36 9.68 -3.85 -9.46
N LYS A 37 10.03 -5.13 -9.35
CA LYS A 37 10.10 -5.84 -8.08
C LYS A 37 11.52 -6.37 -7.90
N ALA A 38 12.08 -6.18 -6.71
CA ALA A 38 13.39 -6.69 -6.35
C ALA A 38 13.33 -7.31 -4.97
N GLY A 39 14.07 -8.39 -4.77
CA GLY A 39 14.19 -9.08 -3.49
C GLY A 39 15.63 -9.47 -3.22
N LEU A 40 15.98 -9.49 -1.94
CA LEU A 40 17.29 -9.88 -1.43
C LEU A 40 17.07 -10.82 -0.25
N ASP A 41 17.84 -11.90 -0.19
CA ASP A 41 17.91 -12.80 0.96
C ASP A 41 19.37 -13.19 1.17
N VAL A 42 19.94 -12.79 2.31
CA VAL A 42 21.37 -12.95 2.62
C VAL A 42 21.55 -13.46 4.04
N GLN A 43 22.32 -14.55 4.16
CA GLN A 43 22.83 -15.02 5.43
C GLN A 43 24.07 -14.21 5.80
N LEU A 44 23.93 -13.23 6.71
CA LEU A 44 25.04 -12.35 7.12
C LEU A 44 26.04 -13.07 8.03
N ALA A 45 25.55 -13.94 8.91
CA ALA A 45 26.34 -14.76 9.81
C ALA A 45 25.50 -15.97 10.26
N LYS A 46 26.10 -16.90 11.04
CA LYS A 46 25.45 -18.15 11.47
C LYS A 46 24.01 -17.98 11.98
N ASP A 47 23.75 -16.92 12.74
CA ASP A 47 22.46 -16.67 13.40
C ASP A 47 21.75 -15.40 12.85
N TRP A 48 22.34 -14.73 11.84
CA TRP A 48 21.83 -13.48 11.28
C TRP A 48 21.42 -13.63 9.83
N GLN A 49 20.18 -13.33 9.54
CA GLN A 49 19.63 -13.32 8.19
C GLN A 49 19.02 -11.95 7.91
N LEU A 50 19.34 -11.41 6.75
CA LEU A 50 18.71 -10.20 6.20
C LEU A 50 17.90 -10.60 4.98
N SER A 51 16.62 -10.26 4.98
CA SER A 51 15.80 -10.30 3.76
C SER A 51 15.16 -8.95 3.52
N ALA A 52 15.04 -8.58 2.27
CA ALA A 52 14.36 -7.36 1.87
C ALA A 52 13.66 -7.58 0.54
N ASP A 53 12.49 -6.99 0.40
CA ASP A 53 11.76 -6.90 -0.85
C ASP A 53 11.29 -5.47 -1.08
N GLY A 54 11.22 -5.09 -2.33
CA GLY A 54 10.78 -3.77 -2.73
C GLY A 54 10.04 -3.82 -4.06
N ASN A 55 9.14 -2.88 -4.22
CA ASN A 55 8.49 -2.63 -5.50
C ASN A 55 8.45 -1.14 -5.78
N PHE A 56 8.52 -0.84 -7.06
CA PHE A 56 8.29 0.48 -7.62
C PHE A 56 7.30 0.35 -8.76
N SER A 57 6.38 1.28 -8.85
CA SER A 57 5.36 1.31 -9.90
C SER A 57 5.22 2.74 -10.41
N TRP A 58 5.28 2.89 -11.71
CA TRP A 58 4.89 4.07 -12.45
C TRP A 58 3.74 3.67 -13.37
N THR A 59 2.53 4.19 -13.08
CA THR A 59 1.28 3.70 -13.65
C THR A 59 0.33 4.85 -14.02
N PRO A 60 0.67 5.68 -15.03
CA PRO A 60 -0.28 6.63 -15.58
C PRO A 60 -1.57 5.93 -16.02
N SER A 61 -2.70 6.54 -15.73
CA SER A 61 -4.03 6.03 -16.07
C SER A 61 -4.85 7.20 -16.60
N ILE A 62 -4.92 7.33 -17.90
CA ILE A 62 -5.44 8.51 -18.58
C ILE A 62 -6.83 8.24 -19.13
N ASN A 63 -7.72 9.20 -18.93
CA ASN A 63 -9.06 9.17 -19.53
C ASN A 63 -8.97 9.49 -21.03
N HIS A 64 -9.30 8.51 -21.87
CA HIS A 64 -9.36 8.61 -23.33
C HIS A 64 -10.79 8.53 -23.89
N GLY A 65 -11.80 8.51 -23.02
CA GLY A 65 -13.18 8.46 -23.45
C GLY A 65 -13.62 9.70 -24.22
N ASP A 66 -14.79 9.62 -24.85
CA ASP A 66 -15.39 10.78 -25.50
C ASP A 66 -15.85 11.81 -24.48
N PRO A 67 -15.72 13.10 -24.78
CA PRO A 67 -16.23 14.15 -23.91
C PRO A 67 -17.75 14.03 -23.75
N VAL A 68 -18.23 14.23 -22.52
CA VAL A 68 -19.67 14.22 -22.23
C VAL A 68 -20.34 15.49 -22.79
N ASP A 69 -19.59 16.58 -22.78
CA ASP A 69 -19.97 17.87 -23.36
C ASP A 69 -18.73 18.66 -23.76
N TRP A 70 -18.91 19.82 -24.37
CA TRP A 70 -17.83 20.66 -24.85
C TRP A 70 -17.01 21.34 -23.73
N TYR A 71 -17.44 21.26 -22.47
CA TYR A 71 -16.73 21.70 -21.29
C TYR A 71 -16.00 20.57 -20.57
N ASP A 72 -16.10 19.32 -21.02
CA ASP A 72 -15.49 18.19 -20.35
C ASP A 72 -13.96 18.29 -20.39
N LYS A 73 -13.38 18.75 -19.31
CA LYS A 73 -11.94 18.90 -19.14
C LYS A 73 -11.26 17.60 -18.64
N ALA A 74 -12.00 16.52 -18.51
CA ALA A 74 -11.46 15.26 -17.98
C ALA A 74 -10.71 14.44 -19.03
N ILE A 75 -10.90 14.73 -20.32
CA ILE A 75 -10.24 14.00 -21.40
C ILE A 75 -8.74 14.31 -21.44
N GLY A 76 -7.91 13.26 -21.59
CA GLY A 76 -6.47 13.36 -21.54
C GLY A 76 -5.90 13.59 -20.13
N LYS A 77 -6.71 13.42 -19.08
CA LYS A 77 -6.32 13.64 -17.69
C LYS A 77 -6.15 12.33 -16.94
N GLN A 78 -5.23 12.36 -15.94
CA GLN A 78 -5.03 11.27 -15.00
C GLN A 78 -6.31 10.99 -14.23
N LEU A 79 -6.63 9.72 -14.02
CA LEU A 79 -7.77 9.32 -13.20
C LEU A 79 -7.59 9.80 -11.75
N VAL A 80 -8.72 10.16 -11.14
CA VAL A 80 -8.75 10.63 -9.75
C VAL A 80 -8.38 9.52 -8.76
N TYR A 81 -7.72 9.88 -7.67
CA TYR A 81 -7.29 9.00 -6.58
C TYR A 81 -6.32 7.86 -6.98
N ILE A 82 -5.84 7.83 -8.21
CA ILE A 82 -4.83 6.90 -8.67
C ILE A 82 -3.46 7.59 -8.64
N PRO A 83 -2.50 7.12 -7.81
CA PRO A 83 -1.16 7.68 -7.80
C PRO A 83 -0.42 7.30 -9.09
N GLU A 84 0.29 8.24 -9.68
CA GLU A 84 1.13 7.97 -10.85
C GLU A 84 2.38 7.17 -10.45
N PHE A 85 2.93 7.45 -9.25
CA PHE A 85 4.08 6.74 -8.69
C PHE A 85 3.75 6.14 -7.34
N SER A 86 4.18 4.90 -7.14
CA SER A 86 4.21 4.29 -5.82
C SER A 86 5.47 3.45 -5.64
N ALA A 87 5.94 3.36 -4.40
CA ALA A 87 7.06 2.52 -4.04
C ALA A 87 6.86 1.93 -2.65
N SER A 88 7.38 0.74 -2.40
CA SER A 88 7.50 0.20 -1.06
C SER A 88 8.74 -0.64 -0.89
N VAL A 89 9.23 -0.68 0.33
CA VAL A 89 10.34 -1.54 0.75
C VAL A 89 9.97 -2.17 2.09
N THR A 90 10.18 -3.48 2.20
CA THR A 90 10.07 -4.21 3.45
C THR A 90 11.40 -4.91 3.71
N GLY A 91 12.01 -4.64 4.86
CA GLY A 91 13.24 -5.29 5.30
C GLY A 91 13.01 -6.08 6.58
N HIS A 92 13.59 -7.27 6.67
CA HIS A 92 13.57 -8.12 7.85
C HIS A 92 15.00 -8.45 8.26
N LEU A 93 15.34 -8.16 9.51
CA LEU A 93 16.55 -8.63 10.13
C LEU A 93 16.19 -9.68 11.18
N THR A 94 16.61 -10.91 10.95
CA THR A 94 16.35 -12.03 11.83
C THR A 94 17.63 -12.40 12.57
N TYR A 95 17.54 -12.50 13.89
CA TYR A 95 18.60 -13.02 14.74
C TYR A 95 18.04 -14.09 15.66
N ARG A 96 18.38 -15.36 15.43
CA ARG A 96 17.84 -16.52 16.16
C ARG A 96 16.30 -16.50 16.13
N SER A 97 15.68 -16.25 17.31
CA SER A 97 14.23 -16.18 17.49
C SER A 97 13.68 -14.75 17.50
N TRP A 98 14.51 -13.75 17.20
CA TRP A 98 14.09 -12.36 17.06
C TRP A 98 13.96 -12.00 15.60
N ARG A 99 12.92 -11.22 15.26
CA ARG A 99 12.74 -10.62 13.94
C ARG A 99 12.40 -9.16 14.11
N PHE A 100 13.28 -8.30 13.60
CA PHE A 100 12.99 -6.89 13.39
C PHE A 100 12.50 -6.70 11.96
N THR A 101 11.44 -5.90 11.78
CA THR A 101 10.91 -5.55 10.46
C THR A 101 10.81 -4.05 10.35
N TYR A 102 11.27 -3.52 9.24
CA TYR A 102 11.02 -2.15 8.81
C TYR A 102 10.24 -2.17 7.51
N LYS A 103 9.14 -1.39 7.44
CA LYS A 103 8.35 -1.18 6.24
C LYS A 103 8.35 0.30 5.90
N TRP A 104 8.53 0.60 4.64
CA TRP A 104 8.39 1.93 4.09
C TRP A 104 7.53 1.89 2.84
N CYS A 105 6.66 2.88 2.65
CA CYS A 105 5.94 3.07 1.40
C CYS A 105 5.82 4.55 1.07
N TYR A 106 5.71 4.82 -0.22
CA TYR A 106 5.51 6.13 -0.80
C TYR A 106 4.39 6.09 -1.82
N TYR A 107 3.56 7.13 -1.81
CA TYR A 107 2.56 7.39 -2.83
C TYR A 107 2.68 8.83 -3.30
N SER A 108 2.72 9.04 -4.63
CA SER A 108 2.71 10.36 -5.22
C SER A 108 1.38 11.07 -4.96
N GLU A 109 1.31 12.34 -5.30
CA GLU A 109 0.06 13.07 -5.25
C GLU A 109 -1.01 12.40 -6.13
N ARG A 110 -2.26 12.61 -5.77
CA ARG A 110 -3.42 12.08 -6.48
C ARG A 110 -4.41 13.19 -6.69
N PHE A 111 -4.89 13.31 -7.92
CA PHE A 111 -5.94 14.27 -8.23
C PHE A 111 -7.27 13.86 -7.59
N THR A 112 -8.05 14.81 -7.19
CA THR A 112 -9.39 14.61 -6.60
C THR A 112 -10.50 15.13 -7.51
N THR A 113 -10.12 15.86 -8.56
CA THR A 113 -11.00 16.40 -9.59
C THR A 113 -10.60 15.85 -10.95
N SER A 114 -11.57 15.59 -11.81
CA SER A 114 -11.36 14.95 -13.11
C SER A 114 -10.61 15.84 -14.12
N ASP A 115 -10.58 17.15 -13.91
CA ASP A 115 -9.80 18.12 -14.70
C ASP A 115 -8.35 18.27 -14.24
N ASN A 116 -7.95 17.51 -13.20
CA ASN A 116 -6.64 17.57 -12.57
C ASN A 116 -6.26 18.99 -12.08
N ASP A 117 -7.19 19.68 -11.45
CA ASP A 117 -6.95 21.03 -10.95
C ASP A 117 -5.87 21.04 -9.86
N MET A 118 -4.76 21.75 -10.15
CA MET A 118 -3.64 21.93 -9.24
C MET A 118 -3.71 23.25 -8.44
N LYS A 119 -4.64 24.13 -8.76
CA LYS A 119 -4.70 25.48 -8.21
C LYS A 119 -5.46 25.52 -6.88
N THR A 120 -6.45 24.67 -6.73
CA THR A 120 -7.24 24.62 -5.51
C THR A 120 -6.67 23.66 -4.49
N LYS A 121 -6.89 23.96 -3.19
CA LYS A 121 -6.47 23.07 -2.10
C LYS A 121 -7.22 21.73 -2.09
N ILE A 122 -8.36 21.67 -2.74
CA ILE A 122 -9.21 20.47 -2.84
C ILE A 122 -8.94 19.66 -4.12
N GLY A 123 -8.12 20.17 -5.04
CA GLY A 123 -7.85 19.52 -6.34
C GLY A 123 -6.93 18.30 -6.24
N ARG A 124 -6.28 18.10 -5.11
CA ARG A 124 -5.33 16.99 -4.92
C ARG A 124 -5.21 16.53 -3.47
N VAL A 125 -4.85 15.28 -3.29
CA VAL A 125 -4.30 14.72 -2.07
C VAL A 125 -2.78 14.78 -2.17
N LYS A 126 -2.12 15.33 -1.15
CA LYS A 126 -0.66 15.47 -1.10
C LYS A 126 0.04 14.11 -1.17
N PRO A 127 1.25 14.05 -1.72
CA PRO A 127 2.08 12.85 -1.61
C PRO A 127 2.41 12.59 -0.15
N TYR A 128 2.62 11.34 0.20
CA TYR A 128 3.04 10.94 1.54
C TYR A 128 3.91 9.70 1.51
N PHE A 129 4.66 9.50 2.56
CA PHE A 129 5.35 8.26 2.85
C PHE A 129 4.97 7.78 4.24
N MET A 130 5.06 6.48 4.45
CA MET A 130 4.81 5.85 5.73
C MET A 130 5.95 4.94 6.10
N SER A 131 6.27 4.90 7.38
CA SER A 131 7.28 4.01 7.96
C SER A 131 6.70 3.30 9.16
N ASP A 132 6.77 1.98 9.15
CA ASP A 132 6.35 1.14 10.26
C ASP A 132 7.52 0.28 10.72
N ILE A 133 7.59 0.02 12.01
CA ILE A 133 8.55 -0.93 12.57
C ILE A 133 7.83 -1.99 13.39
N SER A 134 8.41 -3.17 13.45
CA SER A 134 7.96 -4.19 14.38
C SER A 134 9.11 -5.02 14.91
N LEU A 135 8.96 -5.48 16.13
CA LEU A 135 9.87 -6.44 16.77
C LEU A 135 9.06 -7.63 17.24
N GLU A 136 9.47 -8.81 16.80
CA GLU A 136 8.86 -10.08 17.15
C GLU A 136 9.86 -10.98 17.87
N LYS A 137 9.40 -11.69 18.89
CA LYS A 137 10.13 -12.73 19.60
C LYS A 137 9.35 -14.02 19.58
N ALA A 138 9.94 -15.07 19.03
CA ALA A 138 9.39 -16.42 19.06
C ALA A 138 9.96 -17.21 20.27
N PHE A 139 9.09 -18.01 20.88
CA PHE A 139 9.40 -18.91 21.97
C PHE A 139 8.87 -20.31 21.61
N SER A 140 9.67 -21.34 21.84
CA SER A 140 9.24 -22.71 21.60
C SER A 140 9.22 -23.50 22.91
N PHE A 141 8.02 -23.84 23.34
CA PHE A 141 7.79 -24.67 24.53
C PHE A 141 7.41 -26.10 24.08
N ARG A 142 7.44 -27.02 25.02
CA ARG A 142 7.04 -28.42 24.75
C ARG A 142 5.58 -28.55 24.30
N TRP A 143 4.71 -27.68 24.80
CA TRP A 143 3.26 -27.72 24.62
C TRP A 143 2.74 -26.72 23.58
N ALA A 144 3.48 -25.65 23.28
CA ALA A 144 3.09 -24.66 22.29
C ALA A 144 4.31 -23.89 21.74
N ASP A 145 4.17 -23.35 20.55
CA ASP A 145 4.98 -22.25 20.06
C ASP A 145 4.23 -20.94 20.30
N LEU A 146 4.92 -19.95 20.84
CA LEU A 146 4.40 -18.62 21.10
C LEU A 146 5.17 -17.59 20.28
N SER A 147 4.52 -16.56 19.78
CA SER A 147 5.22 -15.36 19.36
C SER A 147 4.57 -14.11 19.95
N LEU A 148 5.40 -13.17 20.40
CA LEU A 148 5.00 -11.86 20.84
C LEU A 148 5.58 -10.83 19.88
N LYS A 149 4.72 -9.98 19.30
CA LYS A 149 5.09 -8.96 18.33
C LYS A 149 4.54 -7.61 18.76
N GLY A 150 5.45 -6.62 18.88
CA GLY A 150 5.10 -5.21 19.02
C GLY A 150 5.24 -4.51 17.66
N VAL A 151 4.31 -3.62 17.34
CA VAL A 151 4.29 -2.83 16.10
C VAL A 151 4.13 -1.37 16.44
N ILE A 152 4.87 -0.52 15.74
CA ILE A 152 4.68 0.92 15.72
C ILE A 152 4.36 1.29 14.28
N ASN A 153 3.14 1.74 14.05
CA ASN A 153 2.69 2.21 12.75
C ASN A 153 2.87 3.72 12.67
N ASN A 154 3.19 4.22 11.47
CA ASN A 154 3.43 5.63 11.20
C ASN A 154 4.48 6.22 12.16
N LEU A 155 5.66 5.62 12.16
CA LEU A 155 6.78 5.93 13.09
C LEU A 155 7.11 7.42 13.17
N PHE A 156 7.04 8.12 12.06
CA PHE A 156 7.36 9.56 11.97
C PHE A 156 6.15 10.46 12.20
N ASN A 157 5.00 9.88 12.59
CA ASN A 157 3.76 10.61 12.85
C ASN A 157 3.31 11.50 11.69
N GLU A 158 3.50 11.01 10.45
CA GLU A 158 3.12 11.71 9.23
C GLU A 158 1.61 11.99 9.21
N GLU A 159 1.25 13.22 8.86
CA GLU A 159 -0.14 13.61 8.67
C GLU A 159 -0.53 13.44 7.20
N TYR A 160 -1.29 12.42 6.93
CA TYR A 160 -1.63 12.04 5.56
C TYR A 160 -3.11 11.77 5.36
N GLN A 161 -3.51 11.75 4.11
CA GLN A 161 -4.86 11.43 3.67
C GLN A 161 -4.78 10.46 2.49
N SER A 162 -5.54 9.39 2.52
CA SER A 162 -5.74 8.53 1.35
C SER A 162 -6.89 9.04 0.48
N VAL A 163 -7.87 9.67 1.11
CA VAL A 163 -9.01 10.36 0.50
C VAL A 163 -9.08 11.76 1.07
N LEU A 164 -9.38 12.74 0.24
CA LEU A 164 -9.49 14.14 0.63
C LEU A 164 -10.46 14.30 1.81
N SER A 165 -10.07 15.12 2.78
CA SER A 165 -10.83 15.42 4.01
C SER A 165 -11.10 14.19 4.90
N ARG A 166 -10.41 13.09 4.69
CA ARG A 166 -10.43 11.91 5.57
C ARG A 166 -9.05 11.71 6.19
N PRO A 167 -8.82 12.23 7.42
CA PRO A 167 -7.58 12.01 8.12
C PRO A 167 -7.39 10.53 8.41
N MET A 168 -6.15 10.08 8.27
CA MET A 168 -5.74 8.70 8.54
C MET A 168 -5.10 8.60 9.93
N PRO A 169 -5.01 7.39 10.50
CA PRO A 169 -4.37 7.19 11.80
C PRO A 169 -2.94 7.75 11.81
N ARG A 170 -2.65 8.50 12.87
CA ARG A 170 -1.31 8.98 13.19
C ARG A 170 -0.48 7.85 13.81
N LEU A 171 0.64 8.19 14.43
CA LEU A 171 1.43 7.25 15.21
C LEU A 171 0.54 6.41 16.12
N ASN A 172 0.61 5.10 15.98
CA ASN A 172 -0.13 4.16 16.82
C ASN A 172 0.67 2.88 17.09
N TYR A 173 0.22 2.12 18.09
CA TYR A 173 0.91 0.93 18.60
C TYR A 173 -0.02 -0.25 18.60
N GLU A 174 0.52 -1.43 18.27
CA GLU A 174 -0.20 -2.69 18.33
C GLU A 174 0.66 -3.75 19.00
N ILE A 175 0.03 -4.69 19.71
CA ILE A 175 0.69 -5.86 20.30
C ILE A 175 -0.08 -7.09 19.87
N PHE A 176 0.65 -8.07 19.34
CA PHE A 176 0.10 -9.36 18.92
C PHE A 176 0.72 -10.48 19.75
N LEU A 177 -0.12 -11.40 20.18
CA LEU A 177 0.27 -12.68 20.79
C LEU A 177 -0.30 -13.80 19.91
N ASP A 178 0.57 -14.60 19.34
CA ASP A 178 0.20 -15.83 18.61
C ASP A 178 0.55 -17.04 19.49
N ILE A 179 -0.40 -17.97 19.64
CA ILE A 179 -0.23 -19.19 20.41
C ILE A 179 -0.61 -20.38 19.53
N ARG A 180 0.36 -21.24 19.24
CA ARG A 180 0.16 -22.47 18.44
C ARG A 180 0.37 -23.71 19.30
N PRO A 181 -0.69 -24.33 19.83
CA PRO A 181 -0.59 -25.54 20.62
C PRO A 181 0.03 -26.70 19.81
N LYS A 182 0.92 -27.46 20.44
CA LYS A 182 1.51 -28.68 19.87
C LYS A 182 0.68 -29.88 20.29
N TRP A 183 -0.23 -30.32 19.44
CA TRP A 183 -0.95 -31.57 19.68
C TRP A 183 -0.01 -32.73 19.45
N GLY A 184 0.24 -33.53 20.50
CA GLY A 184 1.06 -34.74 20.39
C GLY A 184 0.48 -35.68 19.34
N LYS A 185 1.30 -36.15 18.40
CA LYS A 185 0.92 -37.30 17.57
C LYS A 185 0.62 -38.45 18.53
N ARG A 186 -0.65 -38.83 18.64
CA ARG A 186 -1.05 -40.06 19.31
C ARG A 186 -0.33 -41.20 18.60
N ASN A 187 0.74 -41.73 19.22
CA ASN A 187 1.32 -42.99 18.75
C ASN A 187 0.21 -44.02 18.79
N LYS A 188 -0.34 -44.37 17.62
CA LYS A 188 -1.09 -45.63 17.48
C LYS A 188 -0.05 -46.73 17.69
N LYS A 189 0.02 -47.26 18.91
CA LYS A 189 0.61 -48.59 19.13
C LYS A 189 -0.30 -49.56 18.41
N GLN A 190 0.22 -50.17 17.35
CA GLN A 190 -0.27 -51.42 16.85
C GLN A 190 0.14 -52.52 17.79
#